data_d1e2206486832d575089dd283080a3f0
#
_entry.id   d1e2206486832d575089dd283080a3f0
#
_cell.length_a   1.000
_cell.length_b   1.000
_cell.length_c   1.000
_cell.angle_alpha   90.00
_cell.angle_beta   90.00
_cell.angle_gamma   90.00
#
_symmetry.space_group_name_H-M   'P 1'
#
loop_
_entity.id
_entity.type
_entity.pdbx_description
1 polymer ?
#
loop_
_entity_poly.entity_id
_entity_poly.type
_entity_poly.pdbx_seq_one_letter_code
_entity_poly.pdbx_strand_id
1 'polypeptide(L)'
;VDSIIRFAGGIPGQAWCSYTMIYLWKKCGVPHKGTNGMAMSWARADRAVPDRVRPTDLFTIYNRALGRIGHVGLVYEVYPEETFFKSFEGNVNARGDRESRRSMAGCLIREYNVANGFFRWDRK
;
A
#
# COMPACT_ATOMS: atom_id res chain seq x y z
N VAL A 1 -0.10 13.55 -8.57
CA VAL A 1 0.51 12.22 -8.79
C VAL A 1 1.98 12.36 -9.10
N ASP A 2 2.35 13.16 -10.09
CA ASP A 2 3.76 13.31 -10.46
C ASP A 2 4.63 13.85 -9.34
N SER A 3 4.12 14.79 -8.53
CA SER A 3 4.86 15.32 -7.39
C SER A 3 5.07 14.27 -6.30
N ILE A 4 4.11 13.38 -6.10
CA ILE A 4 4.25 12.26 -5.17
C ILE A 4 5.36 11.32 -5.65
N ILE A 5 5.33 10.95 -6.92
CA ILE A 5 6.32 10.04 -7.49
C ILE A 5 7.72 10.64 -7.42
N ARG A 6 7.88 11.91 -7.79
CA ARG A 6 9.17 12.60 -7.75
C ARG A 6 9.72 12.73 -6.34
N PHE A 7 8.89 13.11 -5.39
CA PHE A 7 9.31 13.21 -3.99
C PHE A 7 9.77 11.86 -3.45
N ALA A 8 9.13 10.78 -3.89
CA ALA A 8 9.49 9.42 -3.50
C ALA A 8 10.70 8.86 -4.25
N GLY A 9 11.22 9.58 -5.24
CA GLY A 9 12.40 9.18 -6.00
C GLY A 9 12.11 8.41 -7.27
N GLY A 10 10.86 8.39 -7.73
CA GLY A 10 10.45 7.71 -8.95
C GLY A 10 10.40 8.62 -10.17
N ILE A 11 10.03 8.04 -11.29
CA ILE A 11 9.89 8.74 -12.57
C ILE A 11 8.39 8.85 -12.88
N PRO A 12 7.89 10.06 -13.22
CA PRO A 12 6.47 10.23 -13.58
C PRO A 12 6.04 9.26 -14.68
N GLY A 13 4.81 8.75 -14.57
CA GLY A 13 4.26 7.78 -15.51
C GLY A 13 4.40 6.33 -15.08
N GLN A 14 5.16 6.04 -14.03
CA GLN A 14 5.26 4.70 -13.46
C GLN A 14 4.03 4.38 -12.59
N ALA A 15 3.79 3.10 -12.37
CA ALA A 15 2.82 2.66 -11.36
C ALA A 15 3.28 3.19 -10.00
N TRP A 16 2.37 3.77 -9.22
CA TRP A 16 2.76 4.58 -8.08
C TRP A 16 2.16 4.17 -6.73
N CYS A 17 1.63 2.96 -6.62
CA CYS A 17 1.12 2.48 -5.33
C CYS A 17 2.23 2.46 -4.26
N SER A 18 3.41 1.92 -4.61
CA SER A 18 4.55 1.90 -3.71
C SER A 18 5.11 3.31 -3.47
N TYR A 19 5.17 4.14 -4.51
CA TYR A 19 5.65 5.52 -4.36
C TYR A 19 4.76 6.34 -3.43
N THR A 20 3.45 6.07 -3.40
CA THR A 20 2.56 6.70 -2.43
C THR A 20 2.98 6.35 -1.01
N MET A 21 3.32 5.10 -0.75
CA MET A 21 3.78 4.67 0.58
C MET A 21 5.14 5.30 0.91
N ILE A 22 6.07 5.35 -0.03
CA ILE A 22 7.36 6.00 0.17
C ILE A 22 7.16 7.48 0.50
N TYR A 23 6.26 8.15 -0.21
CA TYR A 23 5.93 9.55 0.06
C TYR A 23 5.47 9.73 1.51
N LEU A 24 4.52 8.91 1.97
CA LEU A 24 3.99 9.00 3.33
C LEU A 24 5.08 8.75 4.38
N TRP A 25 5.89 7.71 4.20
CA TRP A 25 6.94 7.37 5.15
C TRP A 25 8.01 8.45 5.23
N LYS A 26 8.41 9.01 4.07
CA LYS A 26 9.36 10.14 4.05
C LYS A 26 8.79 11.36 4.77
N LYS A 27 7.53 11.71 4.51
CA LYS A 27 6.89 12.87 5.16
C LYS A 27 6.80 12.71 6.67
N CYS A 28 6.61 11.49 7.14
CA CYS A 28 6.51 11.20 8.57
C CYS A 28 7.86 10.90 9.22
N GLY A 29 8.93 10.82 8.45
CA GLY A 29 10.26 10.52 8.98
C GLY A 29 10.39 9.09 9.51
N VAL A 30 9.62 8.14 9.00
CA VAL A 30 9.64 6.75 9.45
C VAL A 30 10.60 5.94 8.57
N PRO A 31 11.49 5.13 9.17
CA PRO A 31 12.41 4.30 8.39
C PRO A 31 11.69 3.35 7.43
N HIS A 32 12.18 3.25 6.21
CA HIS A 32 11.64 2.36 5.18
C HIS A 32 12.77 1.78 4.32
N LYS A 33 13.87 1.39 4.96
CA LYS A 33 15.07 0.88 4.27
C LYS A 33 14.74 -0.34 3.41
N GLY A 34 15.23 -0.32 2.18
CA GLY A 34 15.05 -1.41 1.23
C GLY A 34 13.81 -1.32 0.38
N THR A 35 12.95 -0.31 0.59
CA THR A 35 11.76 -0.13 -0.24
C THR A 35 12.12 0.58 -1.55
N ASN A 36 11.35 0.29 -2.58
CA ASN A 36 11.53 0.89 -3.90
C ASN A 36 10.16 0.98 -4.60
N GLY A 37 10.15 1.26 -5.89
CA GLY A 37 8.92 1.38 -6.66
C GLY A 37 8.09 0.10 -6.81
N MET A 38 8.60 -1.04 -6.36
CA MET A 38 7.88 -2.30 -6.43
C MET A 38 7.13 -2.56 -5.13
N ALA A 39 5.85 -2.91 -5.23
CA ALA A 39 5.02 -3.18 -4.07
C ALA A 39 5.61 -4.29 -3.18
N MET A 40 6.23 -5.30 -3.78
CA MET A 40 6.82 -6.40 -3.03
C MET A 40 7.95 -5.98 -2.09
N SER A 41 8.57 -4.82 -2.31
CA SER A 41 9.65 -4.35 -1.43
C SER A 41 9.16 -4.05 -0.01
N TRP A 42 7.87 -3.82 0.16
CA TRP A 42 7.27 -3.56 1.47
C TRP A 42 6.96 -4.83 2.26
N ALA A 43 7.08 -6.01 1.65
CA ALA A 43 6.78 -7.30 2.29
C ALA A 43 7.94 -7.84 3.14
N ARG A 44 8.86 -6.98 3.58
CA ARG A 44 10.07 -7.38 4.33
C ARG A 44 10.03 -7.02 5.81
N ALA A 45 9.01 -6.29 6.25
CA ALA A 45 8.88 -5.91 7.66
C ALA A 45 8.21 -7.03 8.47
N ASP A 46 8.04 -6.78 9.74
CA ASP A 46 7.33 -7.73 10.61
C ASP A 46 5.92 -7.98 10.08
N ARG A 47 5.61 -9.24 9.87
CA ARG A 47 4.32 -9.64 9.37
C ARG A 47 3.28 -9.62 10.49
N ALA A 48 2.20 -8.90 10.29
CA ALA A 48 1.08 -8.90 11.21
C ALA A 48 0.13 -10.03 10.85
N VAL A 49 -0.46 -10.66 11.87
CA VAL A 49 -1.52 -11.65 11.64
C VAL A 49 -2.86 -10.94 11.46
N PRO A 50 -3.79 -11.51 10.68
CA PRO A 50 -5.05 -10.82 10.33
C PRO A 50 -5.87 -10.30 11.50
N ASP A 51 -5.90 -11.02 12.62
CA ASP A 51 -6.66 -10.61 13.81
C ASP A 51 -5.95 -9.54 14.64
N ARG A 52 -4.72 -9.16 14.26
CA ARG A 52 -3.92 -8.14 14.95
C ARG A 52 -3.57 -6.96 14.04
N VAL A 53 -4.20 -6.87 12.90
CA VAL A 53 -3.99 -5.75 11.98
C VAL A 53 -4.50 -4.48 12.64
N ARG A 54 -3.73 -3.40 12.49
CA ARG A 54 -4.07 -2.10 13.05
C ARG A 54 -3.81 -1.00 12.04
N PRO A 55 -4.38 0.20 12.23
CA PRO A 55 -4.08 1.34 11.38
C PRO A 55 -2.57 1.57 11.29
N THR A 56 -2.11 1.98 10.12
CA THR A 56 -0.72 2.17 9.69
C THR A 56 0.02 0.88 9.31
N ASP A 57 -0.56 -0.29 9.49
CA ASP A 57 -0.03 -1.49 8.86
C ASP A 57 -0.19 -1.37 7.34
N LEU A 58 0.71 -1.97 6.59
CA LEU A 58 0.59 -2.06 5.14
C LEU A 58 0.06 -3.43 4.76
N PHE A 59 -0.68 -3.47 3.66
CA PHE A 59 -1.12 -4.74 3.09
C PHE A 59 -0.64 -4.84 1.65
N THR A 60 -0.43 -6.07 1.19
CA THR A 60 -0.02 -6.34 -0.18
C THR A 60 -1.05 -7.23 -0.86
N ILE A 61 -1.17 -7.08 -2.17
CA ILE A 61 -2.07 -7.90 -2.98
C ILE A 61 -1.23 -8.61 -4.04
N TYR A 62 -1.43 -9.93 -4.14
CA TYR A 62 -0.75 -10.74 -5.14
C TYR A 62 -1.46 -10.60 -6.48
N ASN A 63 -0.71 -10.34 -7.53
CA ASN A 63 -1.23 -10.23 -8.89
C ASN A 63 -0.90 -11.51 -9.66
N ARG A 64 -1.91 -12.31 -9.97
CA ARG A 64 -1.72 -13.60 -10.65
C ARG A 64 -1.16 -13.43 -12.07
N ALA A 65 -1.58 -12.39 -12.77
CA ALA A 65 -1.11 -12.13 -14.12
C ALA A 65 0.38 -11.81 -14.15
N LEU A 66 0.88 -11.11 -13.13
CA LEU A 66 2.30 -10.78 -13.00
C LEU A 66 3.10 -11.86 -12.28
N GLY A 67 2.45 -12.80 -11.60
CA GLY A 67 3.13 -13.83 -10.82
C GLY A 67 3.88 -13.29 -9.61
N ARG A 68 3.46 -12.15 -9.06
CA ARG A 68 4.14 -11.51 -7.93
C ARG A 68 3.18 -10.57 -7.20
N ILE A 69 3.62 -10.07 -6.04
CA ILE A 69 2.93 -8.98 -5.36
C ILE A 69 2.97 -7.77 -6.29
N GLY A 70 1.80 -7.24 -6.63
CA GLY A 70 1.68 -6.14 -7.57
C GLY A 70 1.07 -4.87 -6.98
N HIS A 71 0.65 -4.88 -5.72
CA HIS A 71 0.01 -3.73 -5.09
C HIS A 71 0.31 -3.67 -3.61
N VAL A 72 0.44 -2.45 -3.08
CA VAL A 72 0.60 -2.19 -1.65
C VAL A 72 -0.29 -1.02 -1.27
N GLY A 73 -0.91 -1.09 -0.10
CA GLY A 73 -1.72 -0.02 0.43
C GLY A 73 -1.57 0.08 1.94
N LEU A 74 -2.16 1.13 2.51
CA LEU A 74 -2.12 1.41 3.93
C LEU A 74 -3.45 1.02 4.57
N VAL A 75 -3.39 0.32 5.70
CA VAL A 75 -4.57 0.12 6.53
C VAL A 75 -4.84 1.44 7.25
N TYR A 76 -5.98 2.06 6.93
CA TYR A 76 -6.35 3.35 7.47
C TYR A 76 -7.22 3.24 8.72
N GLU A 77 -8.19 2.33 8.69
CA GLU A 77 -9.12 2.13 9.79
C GLU A 77 -9.56 0.68 9.84
N VAL A 78 -9.65 0.11 11.04
CA VAL A 78 -10.12 -1.25 11.25
C VAL A 78 -11.43 -1.22 12.04
N TYR A 79 -12.27 -2.22 11.80
CA TYR A 79 -13.57 -2.33 12.45
C TYR A 79 -13.62 -3.67 13.18
N PRO A 80 -13.63 -3.68 14.52
CA PRO A 80 -13.69 -4.94 15.27
C PRO A 80 -14.85 -5.81 14.81
N GLU A 81 -14.59 -7.11 14.69
CA GLU A 81 -15.58 -8.14 14.33
C GLU A 81 -16.10 -8.08 12.90
N GLU A 82 -15.54 -7.20 12.05
CA GLU A 82 -15.89 -7.14 10.64
C GLU A 82 -14.86 -7.87 9.79
N THR A 83 -15.25 -8.22 8.55
CA THR A 83 -14.38 -8.93 7.61
C THR A 83 -13.65 -7.97 6.67
N PHE A 84 -13.78 -6.66 6.88
CA PHE A 84 -13.21 -5.64 6.02
C PHE A 84 -12.50 -4.56 6.82
N PHE A 85 -11.69 -3.78 6.13
CA PHE A 85 -11.01 -2.61 6.67
C PHE A 85 -11.07 -1.47 5.66
N LYS A 86 -10.82 -0.25 6.11
CA LYS A 86 -10.67 0.90 5.22
C LYS A 86 -9.20 1.07 4.91
N SER A 87 -8.88 1.24 3.63
CA SER A 87 -7.51 1.43 3.17
C SER A 87 -7.29 2.85 2.66
N PHE A 88 -6.01 3.25 2.57
CA PHE A 88 -5.57 4.38 1.77
C PHE A 88 -4.59 3.86 0.74
N GLU A 89 -4.82 4.15 -0.53
CA GLU A 89 -4.06 3.57 -1.63
C GLU A 89 -3.79 4.59 -2.71
N GLY A 90 -2.65 4.46 -3.36
CA GLY A 90 -2.34 5.18 -4.58
C GLY A 90 -2.48 4.26 -5.79
N ASN A 91 -2.53 4.85 -6.99
CA ASN A 91 -2.61 4.13 -8.25
C ASN A 91 -3.85 3.25 -8.37
N VAL A 92 -4.99 3.75 -7.92
CA VAL A 92 -6.29 3.09 -8.05
C VAL A 92 -7.29 4.08 -8.64
N ASN A 93 -8.31 3.57 -9.32
CA ASN A 93 -9.43 4.39 -9.76
C ASN A 93 -10.58 4.28 -8.76
N ALA A 94 -11.73 4.89 -9.06
CA ALA A 94 -12.89 4.87 -8.18
C ALA A 94 -13.45 3.47 -7.95
N ARG A 95 -13.09 2.48 -8.79
CA ARG A 95 -13.47 1.08 -8.65
C ARG A 95 -12.39 0.21 -8.01
N GLY A 96 -11.24 0.79 -7.67
CA GLY A 96 -10.14 0.07 -7.09
C GLY A 96 -9.18 -0.59 -8.09
N ASP A 97 -9.35 -0.35 -9.39
CA ASP A 97 -8.46 -0.87 -10.42
C ASP A 97 -7.20 -0.01 -10.53
N ARG A 98 -6.05 -0.62 -10.82
CA ARG A 98 -4.79 0.10 -10.84
C ARG A 98 -4.34 0.60 -12.21
N GLU A 99 -5.02 0.26 -13.29
CA GLU A 99 -4.54 0.50 -14.66
C GLU A 99 -5.15 1.69 -15.37
N SER A 100 -5.84 2.55 -14.66
CA SER A 100 -6.49 3.70 -15.29
C SER A 100 -5.53 4.89 -15.36
N ARG A 101 -5.56 5.62 -16.46
CA ARG A 101 -4.91 6.93 -16.54
C ARG A 101 -5.52 7.93 -15.56
N ARG A 102 -6.68 7.60 -15.00
CA ARG A 102 -7.38 8.38 -13.98
C ARG A 102 -7.12 7.86 -12.58
N SER A 103 -6.04 7.10 -12.39
CA SER A 103 -5.66 6.61 -11.08
C SER A 103 -5.45 7.76 -10.12
N MET A 104 -5.87 7.55 -8.89
CA MET A 104 -5.78 8.54 -7.83
C MET A 104 -5.34 7.88 -6.52
N ALA A 105 -5.00 8.68 -5.54
CA ALA A 105 -4.87 8.23 -4.16
C ALA A 105 -6.24 8.41 -3.49
N GLY A 106 -6.65 7.46 -2.67
CA GLY A 106 -7.93 7.55 -1.98
C GLY A 106 -8.17 6.39 -1.04
N CYS A 107 -9.29 6.48 -0.34
CA CYS A 107 -9.70 5.46 0.61
C CYS A 107 -10.66 4.48 -0.06
N LEU A 108 -10.48 3.20 0.24
CA LEU A 108 -11.32 2.11 -0.26
C LEU A 108 -11.70 1.20 0.90
N ILE A 109 -12.75 0.40 0.68
CA ILE A 109 -13.09 -0.71 1.58
C ILE A 109 -12.53 -1.98 0.97
N ARG A 110 -11.72 -2.71 1.75
CA ARG A 110 -11.10 -3.96 1.33
C ARG A 110 -11.47 -5.07 2.29
N GLU A 111 -11.78 -6.24 1.79
CA GLU A 111 -11.93 -7.42 2.64
C GLU A 111 -10.56 -7.95 3.02
N TYR A 112 -10.43 -8.49 4.24
CA TYR A 112 -9.14 -9.03 4.70
C TYR A 112 -8.59 -10.12 3.78
N ASN A 113 -9.46 -10.91 3.17
CA ASN A 113 -9.03 -12.04 2.35
C ASN A 113 -8.42 -11.65 1.00
N VAL A 114 -8.52 -10.39 0.57
CA VAL A 114 -7.84 -9.97 -0.66
C VAL A 114 -6.36 -9.70 -0.43
N ALA A 115 -5.95 -9.50 0.81
CA ALA A 115 -4.56 -9.21 1.14
C ALA A 115 -3.72 -10.48 1.13
N ASN A 116 -2.56 -10.41 0.49
CA ASN A 116 -1.55 -11.46 0.53
C ASN A 116 -0.84 -11.50 1.88
N GLY A 117 -0.71 -10.36 2.52
CA GLY A 117 -0.10 -10.23 3.84
C GLY A 117 -0.25 -8.82 4.37
N PHE A 118 -0.01 -8.68 5.67
CA PHE A 118 0.00 -7.40 6.36
C PHE A 118 1.36 -7.22 7.00
N PHE A 119 1.95 -6.01 6.91
CA PHE A 119 3.33 -5.75 7.32
C PHE A 119 3.39 -4.47 8.13
N ARG A 120 4.20 -4.49 9.18
CA ARG A 120 4.30 -3.36 10.11
C ARG A 120 5.64 -2.66 9.92
N TRP A 121 5.57 -1.39 9.55
CA TRP A 121 6.72 -0.53 9.28
C TRP A 121 6.68 0.70 10.18
N ASP A 122 6.48 0.48 11.47
CA ASP A 122 6.45 1.58 12.41
C ASP A 122 7.86 1.92 12.91
N ARG A 123 7.96 3.06 13.56
CA ARG A 123 9.20 3.50 14.16
C ARG A 123 9.50 2.64 15.40
N LYS A 124 10.71 2.14 15.48
CA LYS A 124 11.17 1.37 16.63
C LYS A 124 12.34 2.04 17.28
#